data_4becb5cbbd37ccd37d32a612287d3d30
#
_entry.id   4becb5cbbd37ccd37d32a612287d3d30
#
_cell.length_a   1.000
_cell.length_b   1.000
_cell.length_c   1.000
_cell.angle_alpha   90.00
_cell.angle_beta   90.00
_cell.angle_gamma   90.00
#
_symmetry.space_group_name_H-M   'P 1'
#
loop_
_entity.id
_entity.type
_entity.pdbx_description
1 polymer ?
#
loop_
_entity_poly.entity_id
_entity_poly.type
_entity_poly.pdbx_seq_one_letter_code
_entity_poly.pdbx_strand_id
1 'polypeptide(L)'
;MPLGEWIYDEFDYMLDHVETERRLREPLQWMPVDPVPFDARCLRDAEVIVLDGSDAMAFVRRVLELHRSGDHLRGVATTVAPVLVENHWEMTVHGDTRLEMVLTPSALEVTLDHPTAARQFSEMLEEETVYVSVSEEVPMSVGIVDETVGINLTDEQGVAKGGLVTDDETVYGWAVDLFERCRERATPVTPDDSDDLEELVT
;
A
#
# COMPACT_ATOMS: atom_id res chain seq x y z
N MET A 1 23.33 9.48 -36.35
CA MET A 1 23.86 9.39 -34.97
C MET A 1 25.30 8.92 -35.01
N PRO A 2 26.25 9.65 -34.45
CA PRO A 2 27.64 9.19 -34.34
C PRO A 2 27.72 7.96 -33.42
N LEU A 3 28.57 7.01 -33.79
CA LEU A 3 28.78 5.75 -33.02
C LEU A 3 29.14 5.99 -31.55
N GLY A 4 29.75 7.15 -31.26
CA GLY A 4 30.14 7.53 -29.88
C GLY A 4 28.96 7.89 -28.97
N GLU A 5 27.90 8.51 -29.48
CA GLU A 5 26.69 8.81 -28.70
C GLU A 5 25.96 7.53 -28.31
N TRP A 6 25.82 6.60 -29.23
CA TRP A 6 25.17 5.31 -28.97
C TRP A 6 25.92 4.50 -27.89
N ILE A 7 27.25 4.48 -27.91
CA ILE A 7 28.05 3.79 -26.90
C ILE A 7 27.92 4.49 -25.53
N TYR A 8 27.79 5.81 -25.50
CA TYR A 8 27.61 6.57 -24.26
C TYR A 8 26.23 6.27 -23.63
N ASP A 9 25.18 6.26 -24.44
CA ASP A 9 23.82 5.97 -23.99
C ASP A 9 23.70 4.53 -23.43
N GLU A 10 24.34 3.54 -24.08
CA GLU A 10 24.40 2.16 -23.59
C GLU A 10 25.18 2.03 -22.26
N PHE A 11 26.23 2.83 -22.11
CA PHE A 11 27.05 2.80 -20.88
C PHE A 11 26.34 3.47 -19.72
N ASP A 12 25.69 4.60 -19.93
CA ASP A 12 24.84 5.28 -18.96
C ASP A 12 23.67 4.38 -18.55
N TYR A 13 23.03 3.73 -19.49
CA TYR A 13 21.97 2.75 -19.22
C TYR A 13 22.46 1.59 -18.34
N MET A 14 23.65 1.05 -18.58
CA MET A 14 24.25 0.01 -17.73
C MET A 14 24.56 0.53 -16.32
N LEU A 15 25.07 1.74 -16.19
CA LEU A 15 25.39 2.33 -14.90
C LEU A 15 24.11 2.57 -14.07
N ASP A 16 23.07 3.13 -14.67
CA ASP A 16 21.77 3.32 -14.05
C ASP A 16 21.16 2.00 -13.56
N HIS A 17 21.31 0.95 -14.37
CA HIS A 17 20.84 -0.37 -14.00
C HIS A 17 21.56 -0.93 -12.77
N VAL A 18 22.89 -0.84 -12.75
CA VAL A 18 23.71 -1.31 -11.62
C VAL A 18 23.44 -0.49 -10.35
N GLU A 19 23.23 0.83 -10.49
CA GLU A 19 22.92 1.71 -9.36
C GLU A 19 21.53 1.42 -8.80
N THR A 20 20.54 1.24 -9.67
CA THR A 20 19.17 0.85 -9.29
C THR A 20 19.16 -0.51 -8.59
N GLU A 21 19.81 -1.52 -9.15
CA GLU A 21 19.93 -2.84 -8.53
C GLU A 21 20.58 -2.78 -7.15
N ARG A 22 21.65 -1.98 -7.02
CA ARG A 22 22.34 -1.80 -5.74
C ARG A 22 21.48 -1.13 -4.69
N ARG A 23 20.69 -0.11 -5.08
CA ARG A 23 19.79 0.63 -4.19
C ARG A 23 18.60 -0.22 -3.75
N LEU A 24 18.07 -1.04 -4.65
CA LEU A 24 16.87 -1.83 -4.42
C LEU A 24 17.17 -3.23 -3.85
N ARG A 25 18.43 -3.67 -3.84
CA ARG A 25 18.81 -5.04 -3.42
C ARG A 25 18.29 -5.39 -2.03
N GLU A 26 18.49 -4.51 -1.06
CA GLU A 26 18.01 -4.71 0.31
C GLU A 26 16.49 -4.55 0.42
N PRO A 27 15.86 -3.47 -0.08
CA PRO A 27 14.40 -3.34 -0.07
C PRO A 27 13.65 -4.48 -0.75
N LEU A 28 14.09 -4.94 -1.91
CA LEU A 28 13.40 -5.99 -2.66
C LEU A 28 13.44 -7.37 -2.00
N GLN A 29 14.41 -7.65 -1.12
CA GLN A 29 14.39 -8.90 -0.34
C GLN A 29 13.23 -8.95 0.67
N TRP A 30 12.63 -7.80 1.00
CA TRP A 30 11.47 -7.69 1.88
C TRP A 30 10.15 -7.52 1.11
N MET A 31 10.18 -7.68 -0.22
CA MET A 31 8.95 -7.73 -1.01
C MET A 31 8.22 -9.05 -0.71
N PRO A 32 6.98 -9.03 -0.18
CA PRO A 32 6.28 -10.26 0.23
C PRO A 32 5.85 -11.17 -0.92
N VAL A 33 6.18 -10.83 -2.16
CA VAL A 33 5.88 -11.62 -3.37
C VAL A 33 7.17 -11.98 -4.11
N ASP A 34 7.32 -13.26 -4.44
CA ASP A 34 8.44 -13.77 -5.21
C ASP A 34 7.92 -14.70 -6.33
N PRO A 35 8.26 -14.44 -7.61
CA PRO A 35 9.06 -13.31 -8.09
C PRO A 35 8.31 -11.97 -8.05
N VAL A 36 9.06 -10.87 -7.94
CA VAL A 36 8.52 -9.52 -8.11
C VAL A 36 7.84 -9.42 -9.48
N PRO A 37 6.58 -8.98 -9.57
CA PRO A 37 5.76 -9.13 -10.76
C PRO A 37 6.07 -8.14 -11.90
N PHE A 38 7.05 -7.28 -11.71
CA PHE A 38 7.51 -6.29 -12.69
C PHE A 38 9.04 -6.19 -12.68
N ASP A 39 9.61 -5.60 -13.72
CA ASP A 39 11.06 -5.37 -13.80
C ASP A 39 11.49 -4.35 -12.73
N ALA A 40 12.58 -4.65 -12.01
CA ALA A 40 13.12 -3.75 -10.98
C ALA A 40 13.47 -2.35 -11.51
N ARG A 41 13.68 -2.20 -12.82
CA ARG A 41 13.90 -0.89 -13.48
C ARG A 41 12.70 0.05 -13.36
N CYS A 42 11.48 -0.48 -13.22
CA CYS A 42 10.28 0.32 -12.95
C CYS A 42 10.35 1.05 -11.60
N LEU A 43 11.24 0.61 -10.71
CA LEU A 43 11.50 1.26 -9.43
C LEU A 43 12.73 2.17 -9.44
N ARG A 44 13.28 2.51 -10.63
CA ARG A 44 14.49 3.35 -10.72
C ARG A 44 14.32 4.70 -10.02
N ASP A 45 13.17 5.33 -10.21
CA ASP A 45 12.86 6.65 -9.66
C ASP A 45 12.02 6.57 -8.37
N ALA A 46 11.73 5.36 -7.90
CA ALA A 46 10.97 5.15 -6.67
C ALA A 46 11.69 5.74 -5.44
N GLU A 47 10.93 6.37 -4.57
CA GLU A 47 11.37 6.72 -3.23
C GLU A 47 11.45 5.45 -2.39
N VAL A 48 12.62 5.20 -1.79
CA VAL A 48 12.89 4.04 -0.94
C VAL A 48 13.04 4.51 0.49
N ILE A 49 12.21 3.98 1.38
CA ILE A 49 12.24 4.26 2.81
C ILE A 49 12.57 2.98 3.54
N VAL A 50 13.74 2.92 4.16
CA VAL A 50 14.18 1.78 4.98
C VAL A 50 14.12 2.17 6.45
N LEU A 51 13.52 1.31 7.27
CA LEU A 51 13.46 1.51 8.72
C LEU A 51 14.74 0.98 9.35
N ASP A 52 15.67 1.88 9.69
CA ASP A 52 16.97 1.56 10.26
C ASP A 52 17.03 1.63 11.81
N GLY A 53 15.85 1.78 12.45
CA GLY A 53 15.71 1.92 13.90
C GLY A 53 15.93 3.33 14.43
N SER A 54 16.44 4.28 13.63
CA SER A 54 16.55 5.70 14.01
C SER A 54 15.19 6.41 13.88
N ASP A 55 14.34 5.97 12.96
CA ASP A 55 13.00 6.49 12.70
C ASP A 55 12.02 5.39 12.27
N ALA A 56 11.46 4.72 13.26
CA ALA A 56 10.50 3.63 13.04
C ALA A 56 9.17 4.09 12.37
N MET A 57 8.90 5.39 12.34
CA MET A 57 7.66 5.96 11.78
C MET A 57 7.87 6.63 10.42
N ALA A 58 9.08 6.60 9.85
CA ALA A 58 9.38 7.28 8.60
C ALA A 58 8.43 6.88 7.46
N PHE A 59 8.23 5.58 7.27
CA PHE A 59 7.32 5.07 6.23
C PHE A 59 5.86 5.42 6.53
N VAL A 60 5.41 5.27 7.76
CA VAL A 60 4.02 5.62 8.15
C VAL A 60 3.74 7.10 7.88
N ARG A 61 4.66 8.01 8.24
CA ARG A 61 4.51 9.43 7.91
C ARG A 61 4.40 9.67 6.42
N ARG A 62 5.24 9.01 5.63
CA ARG A 62 5.21 9.13 4.17
C ARG A 62 3.90 8.61 3.57
N VAL A 63 3.38 7.50 4.11
CA VAL A 63 2.06 6.97 3.72
C VAL A 63 0.95 7.96 4.07
N LEU A 64 0.96 8.57 5.25
CA LEU A 64 -0.01 9.60 5.64
C LEU A 64 0.03 10.81 4.70
N GLU A 65 1.23 11.28 4.32
CA GLU A 65 1.39 12.35 3.34
C GLU A 65 0.84 11.95 1.97
N LEU A 66 1.14 10.74 1.51
CA LEU A 66 0.62 10.19 0.26
C LEU A 66 -0.91 10.12 0.28
N HIS A 67 -1.51 9.56 1.32
CA HIS A 67 -2.97 9.44 1.42
C HIS A 67 -3.66 10.80 1.38
N ARG A 68 -3.05 11.86 1.96
CA ARG A 68 -3.59 13.22 1.95
C ARG A 68 -3.35 13.98 0.64
N SER A 69 -2.60 13.44 -0.29
CA SER A 69 -2.24 14.14 -1.53
C SER A 69 -3.25 13.97 -2.66
N GLY A 70 -4.22 13.08 -2.54
CA GLY A 70 -5.21 12.81 -3.58
C GLY A 70 -6.61 12.58 -3.02
N ASP A 71 -7.57 12.52 -3.93
CA ASP A 71 -9.00 12.44 -3.61
C ASP A 71 -9.57 11.01 -3.71
N HIS A 72 -8.79 10.08 -4.29
CA HIS A 72 -9.18 8.68 -4.42
C HIS A 72 -8.09 7.74 -3.92
N LEU A 73 -8.37 7.07 -2.80
CA LEU A 73 -7.49 6.07 -2.21
C LEU A 73 -8.08 4.67 -2.43
N ARG A 74 -7.30 3.81 -3.06
CA ARG A 74 -7.57 2.38 -3.18
C ARG A 74 -6.45 1.60 -2.52
N GLY A 75 -6.73 0.45 -1.94
CA GLY A 75 -5.67 -0.35 -1.37
C GLY A 75 -6.06 -1.73 -0.91
N VAL A 76 -5.03 -2.53 -0.69
CA VAL A 76 -5.11 -3.82 -0.02
C VAL A 76 -4.19 -3.80 1.21
N ALA A 77 -4.60 -4.36 2.33
CA ALA A 77 -3.81 -4.30 3.54
C ALA A 77 -3.87 -5.59 4.37
N THR A 78 -2.69 -6.08 4.72
CA THR A 78 -2.50 -7.21 5.66
C THR A 78 -2.38 -6.73 7.11
N THR A 79 -2.19 -5.43 7.32
CA THR A 79 -2.12 -4.78 8.64
C THR A 79 -2.52 -3.32 8.50
N VAL A 80 -3.16 -2.77 9.52
CA VAL A 80 -3.56 -1.35 9.57
C VAL A 80 -3.15 -0.77 10.92
N ALA A 81 -2.33 0.29 10.90
CA ALA A 81 -1.99 1.01 12.12
C ALA A 81 -3.14 1.94 12.53
N PRO A 82 -3.45 2.11 13.83
CA PRO A 82 -4.53 2.99 14.29
C PRO A 82 -4.44 4.43 13.76
N VAL A 83 -3.23 4.96 13.59
CA VAL A 83 -3.01 6.30 13.02
C VAL A 83 -3.44 6.41 11.55
N LEU A 84 -3.42 5.30 10.80
CA LEU A 84 -3.95 5.26 9.42
C LEU A 84 -5.49 5.26 9.43
N VAL A 85 -6.12 4.55 10.37
CA VAL A 85 -7.57 4.58 10.54
C VAL A 85 -8.04 6.00 10.87
N GLU A 86 -7.39 6.67 11.82
CA GLU A 86 -7.68 8.08 12.16
C GLU A 86 -7.54 9.00 10.95
N ASN A 87 -6.47 8.84 10.16
CA ASN A 87 -6.28 9.62 8.94
C ASN A 87 -7.36 9.35 7.89
N HIS A 88 -7.73 8.09 7.65
CA HIS A 88 -8.80 7.75 6.71
C HIS A 88 -10.14 8.32 7.18
N TRP A 89 -10.43 8.23 8.48
CA TRP A 89 -11.62 8.82 9.07
C TRP A 89 -11.68 10.35 8.87
N GLU A 90 -10.57 11.07 9.12
CA GLU A 90 -10.51 12.51 8.84
C GLU A 90 -10.76 12.84 7.36
N MET A 91 -10.21 12.02 6.45
CA MET A 91 -10.30 12.26 5.01
C MET A 91 -11.68 11.92 4.42
N THR A 92 -12.38 10.95 4.99
CA THR A 92 -13.68 10.48 4.47
C THR A 92 -14.86 11.12 5.19
N VAL A 93 -14.88 11.13 6.53
CA VAL A 93 -16.00 11.68 7.32
C VAL A 93 -15.97 13.21 7.39
N HIS A 94 -14.77 13.81 7.37
CA HIS A 94 -14.60 15.27 7.41
C HIS A 94 -14.05 15.86 6.12
N GLY A 95 -13.83 15.05 5.10
CA GLY A 95 -13.38 15.43 3.77
C GLY A 95 -14.26 14.80 2.69
N ASP A 96 -13.78 14.83 1.46
CA ASP A 96 -14.50 14.32 0.29
C ASP A 96 -13.77 13.13 -0.37
N THR A 97 -12.80 12.49 0.34
CA THR A 97 -11.99 11.41 -0.21
C THR A 97 -12.81 10.14 -0.40
N ARG A 98 -12.70 9.54 -1.60
CA ARG A 98 -13.21 8.20 -1.86
C ARG A 98 -12.19 7.16 -1.37
N LEU A 99 -12.66 6.21 -0.57
CA LEU A 99 -11.84 5.13 -0.01
C LEU A 99 -12.36 3.76 -0.46
N GLU A 100 -11.50 2.95 -1.05
CA GLU A 100 -11.79 1.56 -1.40
C GLU A 100 -10.68 0.65 -0.85
N MET A 101 -11.00 -0.18 0.14
CA MET A 101 -10.00 -1.02 0.81
C MET A 101 -10.41 -2.48 0.84
N VAL A 102 -9.43 -3.37 0.63
CA VAL A 102 -9.57 -4.79 0.92
C VAL A 102 -8.60 -5.16 2.04
N LEU A 103 -9.14 -5.59 3.17
CA LEU A 103 -8.39 -5.95 4.36
C LEU A 103 -8.30 -7.48 4.50
N THR A 104 -7.26 -7.97 5.16
CA THR A 104 -7.30 -9.33 5.70
C THR A 104 -8.22 -9.38 6.94
N PRO A 105 -8.80 -10.54 7.30
CA PRO A 105 -9.53 -10.71 8.56
C PRO A 105 -8.71 -10.23 9.76
N SER A 106 -7.43 -10.57 9.82
CA SER A 106 -6.53 -10.16 10.90
C SER A 106 -6.30 -8.65 10.96
N ALA A 107 -6.26 -7.95 9.82
CA ALA A 107 -6.14 -6.49 9.78
C ALA A 107 -7.42 -5.81 10.31
N LEU A 108 -8.58 -6.38 9.98
CA LEU A 108 -9.85 -5.92 10.52
C LEU A 108 -9.94 -6.16 12.03
N GLU A 109 -9.61 -7.39 12.50
CA GLU A 109 -9.59 -7.75 13.92
C GLU A 109 -8.76 -6.76 14.74
N VAL A 110 -7.51 -6.50 14.34
CA VAL A 110 -6.62 -5.52 15.01
C VAL A 110 -7.24 -4.11 15.03
N THR A 111 -7.96 -3.72 13.98
CA THR A 111 -8.66 -2.43 13.93
C THR A 111 -9.80 -2.38 14.94
N LEU A 112 -10.58 -3.46 15.07
CA LEU A 112 -11.73 -3.56 15.97
C LEU A 112 -11.32 -3.71 17.44
N ASP A 113 -10.20 -4.36 17.74
CA ASP A 113 -9.64 -4.49 19.07
C ASP A 113 -9.22 -3.13 19.69
N HIS A 114 -9.04 -2.10 18.86
CA HIS A 114 -8.68 -0.77 19.31
C HIS A 114 -9.92 0.15 19.40
N PRO A 115 -10.46 0.46 20.60
CA PRO A 115 -11.79 1.09 20.74
C PRO A 115 -11.99 2.39 19.94
N THR A 116 -10.95 3.23 19.84
CA THR A 116 -11.03 4.48 19.08
C THR A 116 -11.07 4.20 17.57
N ALA A 117 -10.22 3.29 17.10
CA ALA A 117 -10.18 2.91 15.69
C ALA A 117 -11.46 2.19 15.25
N ALA A 118 -12.00 1.31 16.09
CA ALA A 118 -13.27 0.62 15.84
C ALA A 118 -14.43 1.62 15.66
N ARG A 119 -14.54 2.62 16.54
CA ARG A 119 -15.55 3.67 16.41
C ARG A 119 -15.38 4.48 15.12
N GLN A 120 -14.15 4.93 14.84
CA GLN A 120 -13.84 5.69 13.61
C GLN A 120 -14.13 4.85 12.37
N PHE A 121 -13.77 3.56 12.39
CA PHE A 121 -14.05 2.63 11.30
C PHE A 121 -15.57 2.46 11.05
N SER A 122 -16.37 2.33 12.11
CA SER A 122 -17.84 2.26 11.98
C SER A 122 -18.42 3.55 11.41
N GLU A 123 -17.96 4.73 11.85
CA GLU A 123 -18.38 6.01 11.30
C GLU A 123 -18.02 6.16 9.81
N MET A 124 -16.84 5.63 9.40
CA MET A 124 -16.44 5.62 7.98
C MET A 124 -17.35 4.74 7.12
N LEU A 125 -17.81 3.59 7.61
CA LEU A 125 -18.69 2.70 6.86
C LEU A 125 -20.07 3.31 6.57
N GLU A 126 -20.48 4.36 7.28
CA GLU A 126 -21.73 5.10 7.02
C GLU A 126 -21.61 6.03 5.80
N GLU A 127 -20.39 6.34 5.33
CA GLU A 127 -20.15 7.25 4.22
C GLU A 127 -20.32 6.55 2.85
N GLU A 128 -21.08 7.19 1.94
CA GLU A 128 -21.32 6.65 0.59
C GLU A 128 -20.04 6.54 -0.28
N THR A 129 -18.97 7.20 0.12
CA THR A 129 -17.67 7.21 -0.58
C THR A 129 -16.71 6.13 -0.07
N VAL A 130 -17.10 5.38 0.97
CA VAL A 130 -16.25 4.37 1.62
C VAL A 130 -16.72 2.97 1.28
N TYR A 131 -15.80 2.16 0.76
CA TYR A 131 -16.03 0.76 0.40
C TYR A 131 -14.93 -0.10 1.04
N VAL A 132 -15.28 -0.89 2.04
CA VAL A 132 -14.37 -1.84 2.66
C VAL A 132 -14.85 -3.26 2.42
N SER A 133 -13.91 -4.15 2.16
CA SER A 133 -14.17 -5.59 1.99
C SER A 133 -13.08 -6.40 2.69
N VAL A 134 -13.35 -7.66 2.97
CA VAL A 134 -12.42 -8.59 3.64
C VAL A 134 -12.11 -9.78 2.75
N SER A 135 -10.82 -10.16 2.67
CA SER A 135 -10.35 -11.32 1.92
C SER A 135 -9.11 -11.93 2.57
N GLU A 136 -9.07 -13.25 2.68
CA GLU A 136 -7.87 -14.03 3.07
C GLU A 136 -6.76 -13.99 2.01
N GLU A 137 -7.08 -13.61 0.77
CA GLU A 137 -6.17 -13.68 -0.37
C GLU A 137 -5.38 -12.38 -0.61
N VAL A 138 -5.26 -11.50 0.38
CA VAL A 138 -4.41 -10.30 0.30
C VAL A 138 -2.95 -10.67 0.56
N PRO A 139 -2.07 -10.61 -0.45
CA PRO A 139 -0.69 -11.09 -0.29
C PRO A 139 0.24 -10.10 0.39
N MET A 140 -0.10 -8.82 0.38
CA MET A 140 0.74 -7.73 0.89
C MET A 140 -0.06 -6.43 1.01
N SER A 141 0.51 -5.42 1.68
CA SER A 141 -0.12 -4.10 1.76
C SER A 141 0.38 -3.18 0.64
N VAL A 142 -0.57 -2.67 -0.15
CA VAL A 142 -0.35 -1.71 -1.24
C VAL A 142 -1.43 -0.65 -1.18
N GLY A 143 -1.03 0.62 -1.22
CA GLY A 143 -1.93 1.77 -1.36
C GLY A 143 -1.75 2.44 -2.71
N ILE A 144 -2.83 2.90 -3.30
CA ILE A 144 -2.89 3.62 -4.58
C ILE A 144 -3.61 4.92 -4.33
N VAL A 145 -2.95 6.04 -4.51
CA VAL A 145 -3.54 7.38 -4.43
C VAL A 145 -3.39 8.02 -5.80
N ASP A 146 -4.51 8.23 -6.47
CA ASP A 146 -4.56 8.64 -7.87
C ASP A 146 -3.67 7.74 -8.75
N GLU A 147 -2.49 8.20 -9.19
CA GLU A 147 -1.53 7.44 -9.99
C GLU A 147 -0.26 7.03 -9.21
N THR A 148 -0.19 7.34 -7.91
CA THR A 148 0.97 7.03 -7.07
C THR A 148 0.72 5.78 -6.24
N VAL A 149 1.70 4.90 -6.18
CA VAL A 149 1.65 3.62 -5.49
C VAL A 149 2.59 3.62 -4.29
N GLY A 150 2.07 3.27 -3.13
CA GLY A 150 2.84 2.96 -1.93
C GLY A 150 2.85 1.45 -1.65
N ILE A 151 4.03 0.87 -1.54
CA ILE A 151 4.22 -0.58 -1.27
C ILE A 151 4.84 -0.74 0.10
N ASN A 152 4.20 -1.48 1.00
CA ASN A 152 4.77 -1.83 2.29
C ASN A 152 5.71 -3.04 2.16
N LEU A 153 6.91 -2.92 2.71
CA LEU A 153 7.93 -3.96 2.74
C LEU A 153 7.98 -4.57 4.14
N THR A 154 7.80 -5.89 4.21
CA THR A 154 7.77 -6.64 5.48
C THR A 154 8.70 -7.83 5.42
N ASP A 155 9.20 -8.26 6.58
CA ASP A 155 9.89 -9.55 6.68
C ASP A 155 8.88 -10.72 6.68
N GLU A 156 9.41 -11.94 6.75
CA GLU A 156 8.61 -13.18 6.77
C GLU A 156 7.65 -13.27 7.98
N GLN A 157 7.88 -12.50 9.01
CA GLN A 157 7.03 -12.40 10.21
C GLN A 157 5.99 -11.26 10.10
N GLY A 158 5.93 -10.55 8.96
CA GLY A 158 5.03 -9.42 8.74
C GLY A 158 5.49 -8.10 9.40
N VAL A 159 6.72 -8.07 9.94
CA VAL A 159 7.26 -6.85 10.57
C VAL A 159 7.70 -5.88 9.49
N ALA A 160 7.22 -4.64 9.57
CA ALA A 160 7.58 -3.58 8.61
C ALA A 160 9.08 -3.30 8.60
N LYS A 161 9.68 -3.28 7.41
CA LYS A 161 11.08 -2.94 7.13
C LYS A 161 11.21 -1.62 6.38
N GLY A 162 10.11 -1.12 5.84
CA GLY A 162 10.07 0.12 5.09
C GLY A 162 9.01 0.12 4.03
N GLY A 163 9.25 0.86 2.97
CA GLY A 163 8.36 0.88 1.82
C GLY A 163 8.97 1.55 0.60
N LEU A 164 8.22 1.45 -0.47
CA LEU A 164 8.50 2.08 -1.75
C LEU A 164 7.34 3.00 -2.11
N VAL A 165 7.64 4.16 -2.69
CA VAL A 165 6.62 5.04 -3.28
C VAL A 165 7.05 5.37 -4.70
N THR A 166 6.16 5.17 -5.67
CA THR A 166 6.45 5.37 -7.10
C THR A 166 5.21 5.78 -7.88
N ASP A 167 5.42 6.48 -8.98
CA ASP A 167 4.44 6.85 -10.00
C ASP A 167 4.70 6.14 -11.35
N ASP A 168 5.53 5.09 -11.36
CA ASP A 168 5.78 4.29 -12.56
C ASP A 168 4.49 3.62 -13.06
N GLU A 169 4.16 3.81 -14.34
CA GLU A 169 2.92 3.32 -14.96
C GLU A 169 2.80 1.78 -14.90
N THR A 170 3.91 1.05 -14.96
CA THR A 170 3.91 -0.43 -14.90
C THR A 170 3.57 -0.90 -13.49
N VAL A 171 4.17 -0.26 -12.48
CA VAL A 171 3.89 -0.55 -11.07
C VAL A 171 2.47 -0.15 -10.72
N TYR A 172 2.00 0.99 -11.21
CA TYR A 172 0.60 1.42 -11.05
C TYR A 172 -0.38 0.40 -11.66
N GLY A 173 -0.16 -0.03 -12.91
CA GLY A 173 -1.00 -1.04 -13.57
C GLY A 173 -1.05 -2.36 -12.77
N TRP A 174 0.11 -2.82 -12.29
CA TRP A 174 0.18 -4.00 -11.44
C TRP A 174 -0.58 -3.81 -10.11
N ALA A 175 -0.45 -2.66 -9.46
CA ALA A 175 -1.12 -2.38 -8.19
C ALA A 175 -2.65 -2.35 -8.36
N VAL A 176 -3.14 -1.76 -9.45
CA VAL A 176 -4.57 -1.77 -9.81
C VAL A 176 -5.06 -3.20 -10.04
N ASP A 177 -4.33 -3.99 -10.82
CA ASP A 177 -4.66 -5.40 -11.08
C ASP A 177 -4.66 -6.23 -9.79
N LEU A 178 -3.75 -5.96 -8.87
CA LEU A 178 -3.71 -6.61 -7.55
C LEU A 178 -4.97 -6.26 -6.74
N PHE A 179 -5.28 -4.96 -6.64
CA PHE A 179 -6.46 -4.48 -5.93
C PHE A 179 -7.74 -5.11 -6.47
N GLU A 180 -7.95 -5.09 -7.80
CA GLU A 180 -9.14 -5.65 -8.42
C GLU A 180 -9.28 -7.15 -8.19
N ARG A 181 -8.20 -7.93 -8.29
CA ARG A 181 -8.22 -9.37 -7.99
C ARG A 181 -8.59 -9.67 -6.54
N CYS A 182 -8.08 -8.89 -5.60
CA CYS A 182 -8.43 -9.05 -4.19
C CYS A 182 -9.90 -8.67 -3.95
N ARG A 183 -10.36 -7.57 -4.57
CA ARG A 183 -11.74 -7.07 -4.44
C ARG A 183 -12.78 -8.05 -5.01
N GLU A 184 -12.51 -8.67 -6.16
CA GLU A 184 -13.40 -9.65 -6.78
C GLU A 184 -13.70 -10.88 -5.89
N ARG A 185 -12.82 -11.19 -4.94
CA ARG A 185 -12.92 -12.35 -4.04
C ARG A 185 -13.22 -11.97 -2.60
N ALA A 186 -13.39 -10.69 -2.36
CA ALA A 186 -13.62 -10.16 -1.02
C ALA A 186 -15.11 -10.13 -0.68
N THR A 187 -15.42 -10.26 0.60
CA THR A 187 -16.74 -10.06 1.16
C THR A 187 -16.87 -8.58 1.60
N PRO A 188 -17.86 -7.83 1.09
CA PRO A 188 -18.10 -6.46 1.55
C PRO A 188 -18.37 -6.40 3.06
N VAL A 189 -17.87 -5.36 3.70
CA VAL A 189 -18.21 -5.00 5.08
C VAL A 189 -19.24 -3.87 5.04
N THR A 190 -20.39 -4.07 5.70
CA THR A 190 -21.50 -3.11 5.71
C THR A 190 -21.70 -2.52 7.10
N PRO A 191 -22.35 -1.35 7.24
CA PRO A 191 -22.66 -0.78 8.55
C PRO A 191 -23.49 -1.71 9.45
N ASP A 192 -24.38 -2.52 8.86
CA ASP A 192 -25.20 -3.50 9.58
C ASP A 192 -24.37 -4.63 10.19
N ASP A 193 -23.19 -4.90 9.64
CA ASP A 193 -22.24 -5.89 10.17
C ASP A 193 -21.50 -5.37 11.40
N SER A 194 -21.63 -4.08 11.76
CA SER A 194 -20.88 -3.45 12.85
C SER A 194 -21.13 -4.10 14.23
N ASP A 195 -22.30 -4.70 14.45
CA ASP A 195 -22.63 -5.47 15.65
C ASP A 195 -22.18 -6.94 15.57
N ASP A 196 -21.90 -7.46 14.36
CA ASP A 196 -21.55 -8.86 14.05
C ASP A 196 -20.16 -8.99 13.37
N LEU A 197 -19.33 -7.93 13.37
CA LEU A 197 -17.99 -7.92 12.73
C LEU A 197 -17.07 -9.04 13.26
N GLU A 198 -17.34 -9.59 14.45
CA GLU A 198 -16.65 -10.77 14.99
C GLU A 198 -16.92 -12.04 14.15
N GLU A 199 -18.05 -12.14 13.43
CA GLU A 199 -18.34 -13.28 12.56
C GLU A 199 -17.57 -13.24 11.23
N LEU A 200 -17.17 -12.06 10.75
CA LEU A 200 -16.37 -11.91 9.52
C LEU A 200 -14.88 -12.29 9.71
N VAL A 201 -14.46 -12.47 10.95
CA VAL A 201 -13.07 -12.77 11.34
C VAL A 201 -12.89 -14.28 11.65
N THR A 202 -13.98 -15.07 11.69
CA THR A 202 -13.95 -16.50 12.04
C THR A 202 -14.02 -17.38 10.79
#